data_780c9932b523c86e0efca7891a427166
#
_entry.id   780c9932b523c86e0efca7891a427166
#
_cell.length_a   1.000
_cell.length_b   1.000
_cell.length_c   1.000
_cell.angle_alpha   90.00
_cell.angle_beta   90.00
_cell.angle_gamma   90.00
#
_symmetry.space_group_name_H-M   'P 1'
#
loop_
_entity.id
_entity.type
_entity.pdbx_description
1 polymer ?
#
loop_
_entity_poly.entity_id
_entity_poly.type
_entity_poly.pdbx_seq_one_letter_code
_entity_poly.pdbx_strand_id
1 'polypeptide(L)'
;MAYLAIVCLCLDLATEAYFISLNWVNPPVTAYMLEGSGEHLHDYVSLRYVSRYMIAATIAHEDAQLPTRFTGIDWDQWWRRATAYLNHRGDPYGSPIPEQLAKNLLLWPSKNPLRKALDAILAEQLVHAISKQRVLELYLNDAQFGPDIYGVCDATWYYFDEPPDYMSWNDAYELMGVLPSPIHAHRLPGGGIDMNPATPDGLIELGLIRGAEIYVPQDLGIDGGLELVREMGITGTAHDQPNGPDSCRTMPQDIRQLIAANQRPIAASGQARAHRHAIS
;
A
#
# COMPACT_ATOMS: atom_id res chain seq x y z
N MET A 1 13.08 30.55 -21.61
CA MET A 1 12.20 29.51 -22.21
C MET A 1 13.00 28.26 -22.56
N ALA A 2 14.10 28.31 -23.37
CA ALA A 2 14.88 27.12 -23.73
C ALA A 2 15.45 26.36 -22.51
N TYR A 3 15.99 27.06 -21.52
CA TYR A 3 16.55 26.45 -20.31
C TYR A 3 15.48 25.66 -19.52
N LEU A 4 14.29 26.21 -19.34
CA LEU A 4 13.18 25.54 -18.66
C LEU A 4 12.76 24.27 -19.42
N ALA A 5 12.67 24.34 -20.75
CA ALA A 5 12.33 23.19 -21.56
C ALA A 5 13.38 22.07 -21.44
N ILE A 6 14.67 22.42 -21.40
CA ILE A 6 15.76 21.44 -21.19
C ILE A 6 15.65 20.80 -19.81
N VAL A 7 15.40 21.58 -18.76
CA VAL A 7 15.23 21.03 -17.41
C VAL A 7 14.04 20.09 -17.35
N CYS A 8 12.87 20.46 -17.91
CA CYS A 8 11.71 19.59 -17.97
C CYS A 8 12.00 18.28 -18.72
N LEU A 9 12.69 18.37 -19.87
CA LEU A 9 13.07 17.18 -20.64
C LEU A 9 14.05 16.28 -19.85
N CYS A 10 15.02 16.86 -19.15
CA CYS A 10 15.94 16.08 -18.32
C CYS A 10 15.24 15.37 -17.17
N LEU A 11 14.26 16.01 -16.52
CA LEU A 11 13.45 15.41 -15.46
C LEU A 11 12.57 14.28 -16.02
N ASP A 12 11.93 14.51 -17.16
CA ASP A 12 11.11 13.50 -17.86
C ASP A 12 11.92 12.25 -18.19
N LEU A 13 13.09 12.42 -18.81
CA LEU A 13 14.00 11.31 -19.12
C LEU A 13 14.53 10.60 -17.87
N ALA A 14 14.78 11.33 -16.79
CA ALA A 14 15.25 10.76 -15.53
C ALA A 14 14.18 9.90 -14.86
N THR A 15 12.93 10.38 -14.83
CA THR A 15 11.79 9.61 -14.29
C THR A 15 11.47 8.39 -15.15
N GLU A 16 11.53 8.51 -16.47
CA GLU A 16 11.36 7.39 -17.39
C GLU A 16 12.43 6.32 -17.16
N ALA A 17 13.71 6.72 -17.10
CA ALA A 17 14.82 5.79 -16.80
C ALA A 17 14.66 5.11 -15.44
N TYR A 18 14.20 5.83 -14.42
CA TYR A 18 13.89 5.26 -13.13
C TYR A 18 12.78 4.21 -13.23
N PHE A 19 11.65 4.51 -13.85
CA PHE A 19 10.56 3.55 -14.01
C PHE A 19 10.96 2.32 -14.82
N ILE A 20 11.75 2.49 -15.90
CA ILE A 20 12.29 1.36 -16.65
C ILE A 20 13.15 0.46 -15.74
N SER A 21 13.95 1.04 -14.85
CA SER A 21 14.79 0.27 -13.92
C SER A 21 13.98 -0.62 -12.96
N LEU A 22 12.74 -0.26 -12.67
CA LEU A 22 11.82 -1.04 -11.82
C LEU A 22 11.45 -2.41 -12.42
N ASN A 23 11.73 -2.67 -13.69
CA ASN A 23 11.59 -4.03 -14.24
C ASN A 23 12.53 -5.04 -13.58
N TRP A 24 13.64 -4.59 -13.00
CA TRP A 24 14.69 -5.47 -12.45
C TRP A 24 15.09 -5.14 -11.02
N VAL A 25 14.71 -3.96 -10.53
CA VAL A 25 15.13 -3.46 -9.20
C VAL A 25 13.88 -3.18 -8.38
N ASN A 26 13.86 -3.69 -7.14
CA ASN A 26 12.87 -3.32 -6.15
C ASN A 26 13.32 -2.04 -5.44
N PRO A 27 12.49 -1.01 -5.31
CA PRO A 27 12.85 0.19 -4.58
C PRO A 27 13.01 -0.17 -3.09
N PRO A 28 14.19 0.07 -2.48
CA PRO A 28 14.38 -0.24 -1.06
C PRO A 28 13.62 0.72 -0.15
N VAL A 29 13.28 1.89 -0.66
CA VAL A 29 12.56 2.95 0.04
C VAL A 29 11.83 3.82 -0.98
N THR A 30 10.64 4.28 -0.64
CA THR A 30 9.86 5.20 -1.47
C THR A 30 9.92 6.62 -0.90
N ALA A 31 9.57 7.64 -1.71
CA ALA A 31 9.47 9.02 -1.23
C ALA A 31 8.43 9.14 -0.11
N TYR A 32 7.36 8.34 -0.15
CA TYR A 32 6.34 8.32 0.88
C TYR A 32 6.85 7.76 2.22
N MET A 33 7.67 6.70 2.19
CA MET A 33 8.30 6.14 3.40
C MET A 33 9.21 7.17 4.08
N LEU A 34 9.94 7.97 3.30
CA LEU A 34 10.85 9.00 3.83
C LEU A 34 10.14 10.15 4.56
N GLU A 35 8.84 10.32 4.37
CA GLU A 35 8.02 11.31 5.09
C GLU A 35 7.58 10.82 6.49
N GLY A 36 7.72 9.53 6.76
CA GLY A 36 7.35 8.90 8.03
C GLY A 36 8.35 9.17 9.16
N SER A 37 8.27 8.37 10.22
CA SER A 37 9.10 8.50 11.44
C SER A 37 10.58 8.17 11.25
N GLY A 38 10.97 7.69 10.07
CA GLY A 38 12.33 7.31 9.70
C GLY A 38 12.65 5.82 9.93
N GLU A 39 11.85 5.10 10.68
CA GLU A 39 11.87 3.63 10.70
C GLU A 39 10.74 3.13 9.82
N HIS A 40 11.04 2.25 8.89
CA HIS A 40 10.04 1.60 8.04
C HIS A 40 10.40 0.12 7.89
N LEU A 41 9.41 -0.71 8.14
CA LEU A 41 9.48 -2.14 7.94
C LEU A 41 8.98 -2.42 6.53
N HIS A 42 9.83 -3.01 5.71
CA HIS A 42 9.57 -3.16 4.28
C HIS A 42 10.32 -4.36 3.71
N ASP A 43 9.75 -5.54 3.89
CA ASP A 43 10.25 -6.77 3.29
C ASP A 43 9.48 -7.09 2.00
N TYR A 44 10.22 -7.32 0.93
CA TYR A 44 9.65 -7.54 -0.39
C TYR A 44 9.17 -8.98 -0.58
N VAL A 45 8.07 -9.15 -1.33
CA VAL A 45 7.58 -10.45 -1.78
C VAL A 45 7.15 -10.39 -3.25
N SER A 46 7.58 -11.38 -4.05
CA SER A 46 7.12 -11.47 -5.43
C SER A 46 5.62 -11.79 -5.51
N LEU A 47 4.93 -11.16 -6.46
CA LEU A 47 3.50 -11.29 -6.69
C LEU A 47 3.02 -12.74 -6.81
N ARG A 48 3.87 -13.67 -7.32
CA ARG A 48 3.56 -15.10 -7.41
C ARG A 48 3.33 -15.77 -6.06
N TYR A 49 3.85 -15.19 -4.97
CA TYR A 49 3.74 -15.66 -3.59
C TYR A 49 2.75 -14.83 -2.75
N VAL A 50 1.94 -14.03 -3.39
CA VAL A 50 0.83 -13.34 -2.76
C VAL A 50 -0.46 -14.08 -3.08
N SER A 51 -1.33 -14.26 -2.08
CA SER A 51 -2.62 -14.92 -2.25
C SER A 51 -3.43 -14.25 -3.37
N ARG A 52 -3.96 -15.06 -4.27
CA ARG A 52 -4.87 -14.59 -5.32
C ARG A 52 -6.11 -13.88 -4.75
N TYR A 53 -6.46 -14.14 -3.50
CA TYR A 53 -7.56 -13.46 -2.83
C TYR A 53 -7.21 -12.02 -2.51
N MET A 54 -5.99 -11.78 -2.00
CA MET A 54 -5.47 -10.43 -1.81
C MET A 54 -5.35 -9.67 -3.13
N ILE A 55 -4.81 -10.32 -4.16
CA ILE A 55 -4.69 -9.74 -5.50
C ILE A 55 -6.06 -9.34 -6.05
N ALA A 56 -7.06 -10.25 -5.98
CA ALA A 56 -8.41 -9.98 -6.46
C ALA A 56 -9.09 -8.84 -5.69
N ALA A 57 -8.99 -8.85 -4.35
CA ALA A 57 -9.55 -7.82 -3.51
C ALA A 57 -8.94 -6.44 -3.81
N THR A 58 -7.61 -6.39 -3.97
CA THR A 58 -6.90 -5.16 -4.32
C THR A 58 -7.34 -4.60 -5.65
N ILE A 59 -7.40 -5.43 -6.71
CA ILE A 59 -7.81 -4.97 -8.04
C ILE A 59 -9.27 -4.51 -8.00
N ALA A 60 -10.17 -5.30 -7.46
CA ALA A 60 -11.60 -4.97 -7.44
C ALA A 60 -11.89 -3.67 -6.67
N HIS A 61 -11.25 -3.49 -5.52
CA HIS A 61 -11.55 -2.36 -4.64
C HIS A 61 -10.80 -1.08 -5.00
N GLU A 62 -9.53 -1.19 -5.44
CA GLU A 62 -8.71 -0.03 -5.72
C GLU A 62 -8.71 0.37 -7.21
N ASP A 63 -8.76 -0.61 -8.12
CA ASP A 63 -8.67 -0.32 -9.56
C ASP A 63 -9.15 -1.49 -10.43
N ALA A 64 -10.45 -1.72 -10.48
CA ALA A 64 -11.04 -2.80 -11.27
C ALA A 64 -10.71 -2.74 -12.77
N GLN A 65 -10.30 -1.58 -13.28
CA GLN A 65 -9.90 -1.41 -14.67
C GLN A 65 -8.42 -1.70 -14.93
N LEU A 66 -7.61 -1.93 -13.90
CA LEU A 66 -6.17 -2.19 -14.06
C LEU A 66 -5.86 -3.28 -15.09
N PRO A 67 -6.57 -4.44 -15.14
CA PRO A 67 -6.30 -5.49 -16.11
C PRO A 67 -6.46 -5.05 -17.56
N THR A 68 -7.45 -4.21 -17.84
CA THR A 68 -7.87 -3.86 -19.21
C THR A 68 -7.43 -2.47 -19.67
N ARG A 69 -7.27 -1.51 -18.73
CA ARG A 69 -6.89 -0.13 -19.04
C ARG A 69 -5.44 -0.04 -19.53
N PHE A 70 -5.18 0.78 -20.55
CA PHE A 70 -3.85 1.03 -21.14
C PHE A 70 -3.20 2.32 -20.62
N THR A 71 -3.94 3.13 -19.87
CA THR A 71 -3.50 4.41 -19.31
C THR A 71 -3.20 4.30 -17.83
N GLY A 72 -2.31 5.13 -17.31
CA GLY A 72 -1.99 5.20 -15.89
C GLY A 72 -3.10 5.80 -15.05
N ILE A 73 -4.00 6.56 -15.68
CA ILE A 73 -5.15 7.19 -15.04
C ILE A 73 -6.45 6.86 -15.79
N ASP A 74 -7.56 6.96 -15.09
CA ASP A 74 -8.89 6.99 -15.70
C ASP A 74 -9.19 8.46 -16.06
N TRP A 75 -9.11 8.81 -17.36
CA TRP A 75 -9.29 10.16 -17.84
C TRP A 75 -10.69 10.71 -17.58
N ASP A 76 -11.74 9.86 -17.63
CA ASP A 76 -13.12 10.28 -17.35
C ASP A 76 -13.30 10.62 -15.87
N GLN A 77 -12.76 9.79 -14.99
CA GLN A 77 -12.76 10.08 -13.56
C GLN A 77 -11.88 11.30 -13.24
N TRP A 78 -10.73 11.44 -13.89
CA TRP A 78 -9.85 12.58 -13.70
C TRP A 78 -10.55 13.91 -14.02
N TRP A 79 -11.27 13.98 -15.14
CA TRP A 79 -12.07 15.17 -15.51
C TRP A 79 -13.21 15.44 -14.53
N ARG A 80 -13.89 14.40 -14.05
CA ARG A 80 -14.93 14.54 -13.03
C ARG A 80 -14.38 15.09 -11.73
N ARG A 81 -13.20 14.63 -11.29
CA ARG A 81 -12.48 15.14 -10.11
C ARG A 81 -12.06 16.59 -10.30
N ALA A 82 -11.46 16.93 -11.42
CA ALA A 82 -11.07 18.30 -11.73
C ALA A 82 -12.29 19.23 -11.68
N THR A 83 -13.41 18.81 -12.24
CA THR A 83 -14.67 19.54 -12.20
C THR A 83 -15.25 19.65 -10.78
N ALA A 84 -15.19 18.57 -10.00
CA ALA A 84 -15.63 18.59 -8.59
C ALA A 84 -14.79 19.55 -7.76
N TYR A 85 -13.47 19.53 -7.94
CA TYR A 85 -12.54 20.45 -7.28
C TYR A 85 -12.85 21.92 -7.59
N LEU A 86 -13.06 22.25 -8.89
CA LEU A 86 -13.42 23.62 -9.31
C LEU A 86 -14.76 24.09 -8.73
N ASN A 87 -15.66 23.15 -8.44
CA ASN A 87 -16.97 23.41 -7.83
C ASN A 87 -16.95 23.27 -6.30
N HIS A 88 -15.78 23.21 -5.66
CA HIS A 88 -15.62 23.02 -4.20
C HIS A 88 -16.36 21.79 -3.64
N ARG A 89 -16.49 20.74 -4.43
CA ARG A 89 -17.05 19.45 -4.02
C ARG A 89 -15.91 18.51 -3.59
N GLY A 90 -16.20 17.55 -2.70
CA GLY A 90 -15.25 16.52 -2.32
C GLY A 90 -14.86 15.63 -3.53
N ASP A 91 -13.71 14.97 -3.44
CA ASP A 91 -13.27 13.98 -4.45
C ASP A 91 -14.20 12.75 -4.35
N PRO A 92 -14.97 12.42 -5.38
CA PRO A 92 -15.94 11.32 -5.34
C PRO A 92 -15.30 9.95 -5.65
N TYR A 93 -14.03 9.89 -6.03
CA TYR A 93 -13.37 8.68 -6.51
C TYR A 93 -11.98 8.49 -5.89
N GLY A 94 -11.59 7.23 -5.68
CA GLY A 94 -10.21 6.85 -5.35
C GLY A 94 -9.24 7.11 -6.52
N SER A 95 -7.94 7.09 -6.28
CA SER A 95 -6.91 7.13 -7.35
C SER A 95 -6.65 5.72 -7.84
N PRO A 96 -6.49 5.50 -9.16
CA PRO A 96 -6.07 4.21 -9.70
C PRO A 96 -4.71 3.75 -9.13
N ILE A 97 -4.49 2.44 -9.10
CA ILE A 97 -3.25 1.84 -8.57
C ILE A 97 -1.97 2.45 -9.18
N PRO A 98 -1.84 2.66 -10.51
CA PRO A 98 -0.63 3.29 -11.05
C PRO A 98 -0.40 4.71 -10.54
N GLU A 99 -1.48 5.49 -10.34
CA GLU A 99 -1.38 6.86 -9.81
C GLU A 99 -0.97 6.86 -8.34
N GLN A 100 -1.50 5.92 -7.54
CA GLN A 100 -1.11 5.75 -6.15
C GLN A 100 0.36 5.33 -6.05
N LEU A 101 0.80 4.36 -6.85
CA LEU A 101 2.17 3.87 -6.86
C LEU A 101 3.16 4.96 -7.29
N ALA A 102 2.91 5.64 -8.42
CA ALA A 102 3.78 6.70 -8.90
C ALA A 102 3.95 7.83 -7.86
N LYS A 103 2.86 8.20 -7.19
CA LYS A 103 2.87 9.13 -6.06
C LYS A 103 3.76 8.61 -4.93
N ASN A 104 3.57 7.38 -4.48
CA ASN A 104 4.32 6.83 -3.35
C ASN A 104 5.81 6.72 -3.66
N LEU A 105 6.18 6.36 -4.87
CA LEU A 105 7.57 6.22 -5.31
C LEU A 105 8.34 7.55 -5.33
N LEU A 106 7.72 8.62 -5.84
CA LEU A 106 8.46 9.84 -6.21
C LEU A 106 7.97 11.13 -5.57
N LEU A 107 6.76 11.15 -4.98
CA LEU A 107 6.15 12.40 -4.53
C LEU A 107 5.82 12.36 -3.03
N TRP A 108 5.72 13.55 -2.47
CA TRP A 108 5.35 13.77 -1.07
C TRP A 108 3.83 13.89 -0.89
N PRO A 109 3.30 13.62 0.32
CA PRO A 109 1.89 13.81 0.64
C PRO A 109 1.51 15.30 0.52
N SER A 110 0.56 15.63 -0.34
CA SER A 110 0.02 16.98 -0.49
C SER A 110 -1.34 16.95 -1.19
N LYS A 111 -2.20 17.90 -0.88
CA LYS A 111 -3.49 18.11 -1.55
C LYS A 111 -3.43 19.19 -2.64
N ASN A 112 -2.24 19.58 -3.10
CA ASN A 112 -2.06 20.61 -4.11
C ASN A 112 -2.46 20.09 -5.51
N PRO A 113 -3.27 20.85 -6.30
CA PRO A 113 -3.66 20.47 -7.65
C PRO A 113 -2.48 20.25 -8.61
N LEU A 114 -1.41 21.03 -8.47
CA LEU A 114 -0.21 20.87 -9.29
C LEU A 114 0.45 19.50 -9.03
N ARG A 115 0.54 19.08 -7.77
CA ARG A 115 1.02 17.74 -7.44
C ARG A 115 0.12 16.68 -8.04
N LYS A 116 -1.22 16.87 -8.02
CA LYS A 116 -2.16 15.91 -8.63
C LYS A 116 -1.98 15.79 -10.15
N ALA A 117 -1.61 16.86 -10.83
CA ALA A 117 -1.24 16.83 -12.24
C ALA A 117 0.07 16.04 -12.47
N LEU A 118 1.04 16.18 -11.56
CA LEU A 118 2.28 15.38 -11.61
C LEU A 118 2.00 13.89 -11.36
N ASP A 119 1.09 13.54 -10.42
CA ASP A 119 0.66 12.15 -10.22
C ASP A 119 0.21 11.52 -11.55
N ALA A 120 -0.63 12.23 -12.29
CA ALA A 120 -1.16 11.76 -13.57
C ALA A 120 -0.06 11.55 -14.63
N ILE A 121 0.86 12.50 -14.77
CA ILE A 121 1.98 12.40 -15.72
C ILE A 121 2.87 11.20 -15.37
N LEU A 122 3.25 11.08 -14.10
CA LEU A 122 4.09 9.99 -13.64
C LEU A 122 3.40 8.62 -13.73
N ALA A 123 2.09 8.56 -13.50
CA ALA A 123 1.31 7.33 -13.67
C ALA A 123 1.29 6.87 -15.13
N GLU A 124 1.17 7.81 -16.10
CA GLU A 124 1.26 7.49 -17.53
C GLU A 124 2.65 6.97 -17.90
N GLN A 125 3.73 7.61 -17.46
CA GLN A 125 5.10 7.12 -17.67
C GLN A 125 5.27 5.71 -17.08
N LEU A 126 4.81 5.48 -15.86
CA LEU A 126 4.93 4.21 -15.15
C LEU A 126 4.32 3.04 -15.94
N VAL A 127 3.06 3.17 -16.42
CA VAL A 127 2.38 2.08 -17.14
C VAL A 127 2.93 1.80 -18.52
N HIS A 128 3.70 2.74 -19.11
CA HIS A 128 4.42 2.52 -20.35
C HIS A 128 5.79 1.86 -20.09
N ALA A 129 6.40 2.10 -18.94
CA ALA A 129 7.73 1.60 -18.59
C ALA A 129 7.73 0.17 -18.06
N ILE A 130 6.68 -0.26 -17.32
CA ILE A 130 6.62 -1.58 -16.68
C ILE A 130 5.28 -2.28 -16.93
N SER A 131 5.25 -3.60 -16.77
CA SER A 131 4.03 -4.40 -16.94
C SER A 131 3.01 -4.14 -15.83
N LYS A 132 1.72 -4.37 -16.11
CA LYS A 132 0.64 -4.26 -15.12
C LYS A 132 0.84 -5.16 -13.90
N GLN A 133 1.35 -6.39 -14.12
CA GLN A 133 1.69 -7.29 -13.01
C GLN A 133 2.79 -6.66 -12.15
N ARG A 134 3.79 -6.01 -12.76
CA ARG A 134 4.84 -5.34 -12.02
C ARG A 134 4.34 -4.10 -11.27
N VAL A 135 3.43 -3.34 -11.86
CA VAL A 135 2.74 -2.23 -11.16
C VAL A 135 2.03 -2.74 -9.91
N LEU A 136 1.26 -3.83 -10.04
CA LEU A 136 0.54 -4.42 -8.91
C LEU A 136 1.48 -5.01 -7.85
N GLU A 137 2.56 -5.66 -8.29
CA GLU A 137 3.59 -6.21 -7.40
C GLU A 137 4.23 -5.11 -6.55
N LEU A 138 4.68 -4.04 -7.17
CA LEU A 138 5.24 -2.89 -6.48
C LEU A 138 4.21 -2.21 -5.56
N TYR A 139 2.97 -2.04 -6.03
CA TYR A 139 1.92 -1.47 -5.20
C TYR A 139 1.69 -2.24 -3.90
N LEU A 140 1.57 -3.57 -3.98
CA LEU A 140 1.36 -4.42 -2.81
C LEU A 140 2.57 -4.46 -1.88
N ASN A 141 3.77 -4.19 -2.40
CA ASN A 141 4.98 -4.10 -1.58
C ASN A 141 5.21 -2.70 -0.99
N ASP A 142 4.74 -1.63 -1.65
CA ASP A 142 5.01 -0.25 -1.23
C ASP A 142 3.82 0.41 -0.51
N ALA A 143 2.64 -0.21 -0.50
CA ALA A 143 1.47 0.30 0.23
C ALA A 143 1.70 0.24 1.74
N GLN A 144 1.25 1.29 2.45
CA GLN A 144 1.30 1.33 3.91
C GLN A 144 0.11 0.56 4.49
N PHE A 145 0.38 -0.36 5.41
CA PHE A 145 -0.61 -1.18 6.11
C PHE A 145 -0.58 -1.01 7.63
N GLY A 146 0.22 -0.10 8.14
CA GLY A 146 0.29 0.17 9.58
C GLY A 146 1.24 1.32 9.86
N PRO A 147 1.34 1.81 11.12
CA PRO A 147 2.39 2.73 11.50
C PRO A 147 3.76 2.12 11.17
N ASP A 148 4.47 2.75 10.24
CA ASP A 148 5.80 2.33 9.75
C ASP A 148 5.86 0.91 9.13
N ILE A 149 4.73 0.28 8.80
CA ILE A 149 4.63 -1.04 8.16
C ILE A 149 4.23 -0.84 6.71
N TYR A 150 5.09 -1.28 5.80
CA TYR A 150 4.90 -1.18 4.36
C TYR A 150 5.02 -2.56 3.71
N GLY A 151 4.13 -2.78 2.74
CA GLY A 151 4.10 -4.03 1.99
C GLY A 151 3.30 -5.15 2.65
N VAL A 152 2.77 -6.00 1.78
CA VAL A 152 1.91 -7.11 2.15
C VAL A 152 2.65 -8.20 2.95
N CYS A 153 3.98 -8.32 2.77
CA CYS A 153 4.80 -9.26 3.54
C CYS A 153 4.72 -8.95 5.04
N ASP A 154 5.13 -7.76 5.41
CA ASP A 154 5.20 -7.35 6.80
C ASP A 154 3.81 -7.24 7.43
N ALA A 155 2.83 -6.77 6.66
CA ALA A 155 1.46 -6.66 7.12
C ALA A 155 0.85 -8.01 7.50
N THR A 156 1.02 -9.05 6.68
CA THR A 156 0.43 -10.37 6.94
C THR A 156 1.07 -11.04 8.15
N TRP A 157 2.39 -10.99 8.25
CA TRP A 157 3.09 -11.49 9.43
C TRP A 157 2.76 -10.69 10.69
N TYR A 158 2.62 -9.37 10.54
CA TYR A 158 2.30 -8.52 11.69
C TYR A 158 0.88 -8.75 12.21
N TYR A 159 -0.13 -8.81 11.33
CA TYR A 159 -1.52 -8.93 11.79
C TYR A 159 -1.98 -10.39 11.95
N PHE A 160 -1.61 -11.28 11.02
CA PHE A 160 -2.22 -12.61 10.91
C PHE A 160 -1.28 -13.77 11.27
N ASP A 161 0.02 -13.49 11.56
CA ASP A 161 1.01 -14.53 11.87
C ASP A 161 1.21 -15.55 10.74
N GLU A 162 0.97 -15.15 9.48
CA GLU A 162 1.09 -16.03 8.33
C GLU A 162 1.74 -15.33 7.12
N PRO A 163 2.36 -16.08 6.19
CA PRO A 163 2.92 -15.48 4.97
C PRO A 163 1.82 -15.11 3.98
N PRO A 164 2.09 -14.17 3.04
CA PRO A 164 1.10 -13.63 2.11
C PRO A 164 0.41 -14.63 1.19
N ASP A 165 1.03 -15.79 0.93
CA ASP A 165 0.48 -16.85 0.08
C ASP A 165 -0.63 -17.67 0.77
N TYR A 166 -0.78 -17.55 2.10
CA TYR A 166 -1.82 -18.22 2.89
C TYR A 166 -3.03 -17.34 3.20
N MET A 167 -2.97 -16.04 2.91
CA MET A 167 -4.10 -15.14 3.19
C MET A 167 -5.43 -15.66 2.66
N SER A 168 -6.43 -15.63 3.51
CA SER A 168 -7.83 -15.89 3.18
C SER A 168 -8.53 -14.67 2.57
N TRP A 169 -9.80 -14.83 2.19
CA TRP A 169 -10.63 -13.69 1.80
C TRP A 169 -10.82 -12.68 2.94
N ASN A 170 -10.99 -13.16 4.18
CA ASN A 170 -11.18 -12.27 5.32
C ASN A 170 -9.94 -11.40 5.58
N ASP A 171 -8.74 -12.01 5.55
CA ASP A 171 -7.49 -11.27 5.75
C ASP A 171 -7.30 -10.22 4.65
N ALA A 172 -7.68 -10.56 3.41
CA ALA A 172 -7.65 -9.61 2.30
C ALA A 172 -8.63 -8.44 2.52
N TYR A 173 -9.84 -8.70 3.00
CA TYR A 173 -10.81 -7.64 3.29
C TYR A 173 -10.35 -6.74 4.43
N GLU A 174 -9.78 -7.31 5.49
CA GLU A 174 -9.23 -6.56 6.61
C GLU A 174 -8.08 -5.64 6.15
N LEU A 175 -7.13 -6.14 5.35
CA LEU A 175 -6.07 -5.30 4.80
C LEU A 175 -6.57 -4.22 3.84
N MET A 176 -7.60 -4.49 3.03
CA MET A 176 -8.23 -3.44 2.22
C MET A 176 -8.85 -2.36 3.10
N GLY A 177 -9.42 -2.72 4.24
CA GLY A 177 -9.96 -1.78 5.21
C GLY A 177 -8.90 -0.89 5.87
N VAL A 178 -7.68 -1.37 6.02
CA VAL A 178 -6.55 -0.61 6.59
C VAL A 178 -6.03 0.48 5.63
N LEU A 179 -6.01 0.23 4.33
CA LEU A 179 -5.39 1.12 3.33
C LEU A 179 -5.80 2.60 3.39
N PRO A 180 -7.07 2.97 3.67
CA PRO A 180 -7.47 4.38 3.74
C PRO A 180 -6.86 5.17 4.89
N SER A 181 -6.47 4.50 5.99
CA SER A 181 -5.95 5.17 7.19
C SER A 181 -4.96 4.32 8.00
N PRO A 182 -3.87 3.83 7.41
CA PRO A 182 -3.00 2.79 7.98
C PRO A 182 -2.33 3.20 9.30
N ILE A 183 -2.21 4.49 9.58
CA ILE A 183 -1.60 4.99 10.81
C ILE A 183 -2.38 4.66 12.08
N HIS A 184 -3.65 4.28 11.96
CA HIS A 184 -4.52 3.89 13.09
C HIS A 184 -4.58 2.37 13.28
N ALA A 185 -4.05 1.59 12.33
CA ALA A 185 -4.09 0.14 12.40
C ALA A 185 -3.02 -0.40 13.36
N HIS A 186 -3.46 -1.02 14.45
CA HIS A 186 -2.60 -1.63 15.46
C HIS A 186 -2.92 -3.11 15.61
N ARG A 187 -1.90 -3.91 15.93
CA ARG A 187 -2.07 -5.34 16.21
C ARG A 187 -2.61 -5.57 17.62
N LEU A 188 -3.56 -6.48 17.75
CA LEU A 188 -3.98 -7.02 19.04
C LEU A 188 -2.93 -7.95 19.67
N PRO A 189 -2.84 -8.02 20.99
CA PRO A 189 -2.09 -9.09 21.64
C PRO A 189 -2.64 -10.46 21.22
N GLY A 190 -1.81 -11.25 20.52
CA GLY A 190 -2.23 -12.56 20.01
C GLY A 190 -2.67 -12.58 18.55
N GLY A 191 -2.57 -11.48 17.84
CA GLY A 191 -2.88 -11.38 16.40
C GLY A 191 -4.22 -10.67 16.10
N GLY A 192 -4.40 -10.31 14.84
CA GLY A 192 -5.53 -9.53 14.36
C GLY A 192 -5.35 -8.03 14.49
N ILE A 193 -6.21 -7.27 13.84
CA ILE A 193 -6.23 -5.80 13.85
C ILE A 193 -7.10 -5.32 15.01
N ASP A 194 -6.65 -4.30 15.74
CA ASP A 194 -7.42 -3.72 16.84
C ASP A 194 -8.61 -2.91 16.31
N MET A 195 -9.80 -3.44 16.54
CA MET A 195 -11.08 -2.80 16.20
C MET A 195 -11.86 -2.44 17.48
N ASN A 196 -11.17 -2.15 18.59
CA ASN A 196 -11.81 -1.81 19.85
C ASN A 196 -12.50 -0.43 19.79
N PRO A 197 -13.85 -0.34 19.82
CA PRO A 197 -14.54 0.95 19.72
C PRO A 197 -14.34 1.85 20.96
N ALA A 198 -13.70 1.36 22.01
CA ALA A 198 -13.36 2.16 23.19
C ALA A 198 -12.08 3.00 22.99
N THR A 199 -11.30 2.74 21.95
CA THR A 199 -10.11 3.53 21.56
C THR A 199 -10.40 4.33 20.31
N PRO A 200 -9.81 5.56 20.14
CA PRO A 200 -10.00 6.34 18.92
C PRO A 200 -9.56 5.60 17.67
N ASP A 201 -8.38 4.97 17.70
CA ASP A 201 -7.82 4.25 16.56
C ASP A 201 -8.64 3.00 16.23
N GLY A 202 -8.97 2.18 17.22
CA GLY A 202 -9.80 1.00 17.02
C GLY A 202 -11.22 1.32 16.55
N LEU A 203 -11.78 2.48 16.91
CA LEU A 203 -13.08 2.92 16.38
C LEU A 203 -12.99 3.30 14.89
N ILE A 204 -11.89 3.94 14.47
CA ILE A 204 -11.63 4.26 13.06
C ILE A 204 -11.49 2.96 12.27
N GLU A 205 -10.63 2.05 12.72
CA GLU A 205 -10.39 0.76 12.05
C GLU A 205 -11.65 -0.11 12.00
N LEU A 206 -12.44 -0.14 13.07
CA LEU A 206 -13.73 -0.83 13.06
C LEU A 206 -14.64 -0.35 11.92
N GLY A 207 -14.72 0.97 11.71
CA GLY A 207 -15.53 1.54 10.64
C GLY A 207 -15.00 1.20 9.26
N LEU A 208 -13.69 1.30 9.06
CA LEU A 208 -13.04 1.06 7.78
C LEU A 208 -13.07 -0.43 7.39
N ILE A 209 -12.70 -1.33 8.32
CA ILE A 209 -12.69 -2.78 8.08
C ILE A 209 -14.12 -3.30 7.86
N ARG A 210 -15.10 -2.88 8.67
CA ARG A 210 -16.51 -3.25 8.43
C ARG A 210 -17.04 -2.73 7.09
N GLY A 211 -16.57 -1.57 6.67
CA GLY A 211 -16.85 -1.06 5.33
C GLY A 211 -16.25 -1.98 4.26
N ALA A 212 -14.97 -2.34 4.38
CA ALA A 212 -14.29 -3.21 3.43
C ALA A 212 -14.91 -4.62 3.36
N GLU A 213 -15.30 -5.21 4.50
CA GLU A 213 -16.00 -6.50 4.56
C GLU A 213 -17.34 -6.51 3.79
N ILE A 214 -17.94 -5.33 3.58
CA ILE A 214 -19.17 -5.18 2.79
C ILE A 214 -18.86 -4.84 1.33
N TYR A 215 -18.02 -3.82 1.10
CA TYR A 215 -17.82 -3.26 -0.24
C TYR A 215 -16.88 -4.11 -1.10
N VAL A 216 -15.81 -4.69 -0.54
CA VAL A 216 -14.89 -5.52 -1.33
C VAL A 216 -15.57 -6.74 -1.94
N PRO A 217 -16.40 -7.53 -1.20
CA PRO A 217 -17.19 -8.60 -1.81
C PRO A 217 -18.20 -8.12 -2.86
N GLN A 218 -18.76 -6.91 -2.70
CA GLN A 218 -19.66 -6.33 -3.71
C GLN A 218 -18.90 -5.98 -4.99
N ASP A 219 -17.74 -5.32 -4.85
CA ASP A 219 -16.87 -4.97 -5.97
C ASP A 219 -16.41 -6.24 -6.70
N LEU A 220 -15.96 -7.26 -5.97
CA LEU A 220 -15.62 -8.58 -6.54
C LEU A 220 -16.81 -9.22 -7.30
N GLY A 221 -18.01 -9.08 -6.78
CA GLY A 221 -19.22 -9.60 -7.42
C GLY A 221 -19.59 -8.85 -8.72
N ILE A 222 -19.30 -7.55 -8.79
CA ILE A 222 -19.57 -6.70 -9.95
C ILE A 222 -18.50 -6.90 -11.03
N ASP A 223 -17.22 -6.92 -10.62
CA ASP A 223 -16.06 -6.85 -11.53
C ASP A 223 -15.50 -8.22 -11.90
N GLY A 224 -16.06 -9.32 -11.38
CA GLY A 224 -15.73 -10.68 -11.81
C GLY A 224 -14.79 -11.46 -10.90
N GLY A 225 -14.47 -10.96 -9.71
CA GLY A 225 -13.74 -11.70 -8.68
C GLY A 225 -12.37 -12.20 -9.12
N LEU A 226 -12.14 -13.52 -9.08
CA LEU A 226 -10.87 -14.13 -9.51
C LEU A 226 -10.62 -14.04 -11.02
N GLU A 227 -11.59 -13.63 -11.84
CA GLU A 227 -11.37 -13.37 -13.27
C GLU A 227 -10.43 -12.21 -13.47
N LEU A 228 -10.54 -11.14 -12.66
CA LEU A 228 -9.59 -10.02 -12.68
C LEU A 228 -8.13 -10.48 -12.55
N VAL A 229 -7.89 -11.47 -11.68
CA VAL A 229 -6.55 -12.05 -11.48
C VAL A 229 -6.09 -12.80 -12.73
N ARG A 230 -6.99 -13.52 -13.40
CA ARG A 230 -6.70 -14.23 -14.66
C ARG A 230 -6.44 -13.28 -15.81
N GLU A 231 -7.16 -12.18 -15.91
CA GLU A 231 -6.95 -11.12 -16.90
C GLU A 231 -5.58 -10.46 -16.73
N MET A 232 -5.04 -10.43 -15.51
CA MET A 232 -3.65 -10.03 -15.24
C MET A 232 -2.63 -11.09 -15.63
N GLY A 233 -3.04 -12.25 -16.16
CA GLY A 233 -2.15 -13.36 -16.50
C GLY A 233 -1.66 -14.16 -15.28
N ILE A 234 -2.31 -14.02 -14.12
CA ILE A 234 -1.95 -14.71 -12.88
C ILE A 234 -2.88 -15.91 -12.73
N THR A 235 -2.32 -17.13 -12.77
CA THR A 235 -3.10 -18.38 -12.79
C THR A 235 -3.28 -19.04 -11.42
N GLY A 236 -2.51 -18.62 -10.41
CA GLY A 236 -2.59 -19.19 -9.07
C GLY A 236 -1.58 -18.56 -8.11
N THR A 237 -1.63 -18.99 -6.86
CA THR A 237 -0.65 -18.65 -5.82
C THR A 237 0.38 -19.77 -5.73
N ALA A 238 1.67 -19.44 -5.70
CA ALA A 238 2.73 -20.41 -5.45
C ALA A 238 3.03 -20.47 -3.94
N HIS A 239 3.29 -21.69 -3.43
CA HIS A 239 3.61 -21.94 -2.01
C HIS A 239 5.04 -22.50 -1.83
N ASP A 240 5.84 -22.48 -2.91
CA ASP A 240 7.19 -23.01 -2.96
C ASP A 240 8.27 -21.93 -2.84
N GLN A 241 7.95 -20.85 -2.13
CA GLN A 241 8.83 -19.69 -1.99
C GLN A 241 10.21 -20.11 -1.46
N PRO A 242 11.30 -19.84 -2.20
CA PRO A 242 12.65 -20.13 -1.74
C PRO A 242 13.05 -19.20 -0.60
N ASN A 243 13.98 -19.65 0.25
CA ASN A 243 14.62 -18.73 1.20
C ASN A 243 15.54 -17.77 0.43
N GLY A 244 15.46 -16.48 0.74
CA GLY A 244 16.26 -15.46 0.06
C GLY A 244 15.89 -14.05 0.51
N PRO A 245 16.57 -13.03 0.00
CA PRO A 245 16.32 -11.64 0.40
C PRO A 245 14.91 -11.14 0.04
N ASP A 246 14.30 -11.63 -1.05
CA ASP A 246 12.94 -11.27 -1.45
C ASP A 246 11.95 -12.40 -1.08
N SER A 247 12.12 -12.98 0.12
CA SER A 247 11.32 -14.09 0.61
C SER A 247 10.55 -13.72 1.86
N CYS A 248 9.25 -13.85 1.80
CA CYS A 248 8.33 -13.68 2.91
C CYS A 248 7.82 -15.02 3.50
N ARG A 249 8.53 -16.13 3.23
CA ARG A 249 8.15 -17.45 3.71
C ARG A 249 8.19 -17.58 5.23
N THR A 250 9.07 -16.85 5.87
CA THR A 250 9.24 -16.82 7.32
C THR A 250 9.07 -15.40 7.81
N MET A 251 8.51 -15.25 9.01
CA MET A 251 8.32 -13.93 9.62
C MET A 251 9.65 -13.14 9.64
N PRO A 252 9.68 -11.93 9.08
CA PRO A 252 10.82 -11.03 9.13
C PRO A 252 11.28 -10.78 10.58
N GLN A 253 12.58 -10.54 10.76
CA GLN A 253 13.14 -10.42 12.11
C GLN A 253 12.68 -9.14 12.82
N ASP A 254 12.55 -8.06 12.10
CA ASP A 254 12.09 -6.76 12.58
C ASP A 254 10.59 -6.79 12.96
N ILE A 255 9.74 -7.44 12.17
CA ILE A 255 8.32 -7.71 12.53
C ILE A 255 8.24 -8.52 13.82
N ARG A 256 9.06 -9.56 13.98
CA ARG A 256 9.12 -10.34 15.21
C ARG A 256 9.54 -9.49 16.41
N GLN A 257 10.49 -8.59 16.22
CA GLN A 257 10.94 -7.66 17.27
C GLN A 257 9.85 -6.65 17.62
N LEU A 258 9.14 -6.09 16.62
CA LEU A 258 8.03 -5.19 16.81
C LEU A 258 6.90 -5.85 17.61
N ILE A 259 6.50 -7.06 17.23
CA ILE A 259 5.47 -7.84 17.96
C ILE A 259 5.89 -8.07 19.42
N ALA A 260 7.15 -8.48 19.63
CA ALA A 260 7.67 -8.71 20.98
C ALA A 260 7.76 -7.42 21.81
N ALA A 261 8.03 -6.27 21.19
CA ALA A 261 8.04 -4.97 21.87
C ALA A 261 6.64 -4.55 22.29
N ASN A 262 5.63 -4.75 21.43
CA ASN A 262 4.23 -4.41 21.70
C ASN A 262 3.57 -5.32 22.75
N GLN A 263 4.09 -6.53 22.96
CA GLN A 263 3.59 -7.47 23.98
C GLN A 263 4.18 -7.22 25.38
N ARG A 264 5.18 -6.33 25.53
CA ARG A 264 5.75 -6.01 26.86
C ARG A 264 4.77 -5.15 27.66
N PRO A 265 4.39 -5.54 28.89
CA PRO A 265 3.51 -4.71 29.72
C PRO A 265 4.19 -3.36 30.00
N ILE A 266 3.42 -2.28 29.96
CA ILE A 266 3.84 -0.88 30.17
C ILE A 266 4.50 -0.64 31.56
N ALA A 267 4.60 -1.65 32.41
CA ALA A 267 5.11 -1.56 33.76
C ALA A 267 6.60 -1.17 33.93
N ALA A 268 7.40 -1.15 32.86
CA ALA A 268 8.84 -0.87 32.95
C ALA A 268 9.27 0.57 32.63
N SER A 269 8.41 1.37 31.99
CA SER A 269 8.78 2.75 31.55
C SER A 269 8.49 3.84 32.60
N GLY A 270 7.66 3.55 33.60
CA GLY A 270 7.33 4.50 34.68
C GLY A 270 8.44 4.68 35.73
N GLN A 271 9.27 3.68 35.97
CA GLN A 271 10.32 3.75 37.00
C GLN A 271 11.60 4.45 36.56
N ALA A 272 11.89 4.49 35.25
CA ALA A 272 13.09 5.18 34.76
C ALA A 272 12.96 6.71 34.73
N ARG A 273 11.74 7.27 34.72
CA ARG A 273 11.51 8.73 34.78
C ARG A 273 11.43 9.29 36.20
N ALA A 274 11.02 8.48 37.19
CA ALA A 274 10.93 8.91 38.59
C ALA A 274 12.30 9.11 39.25
N HIS A 275 13.37 8.42 38.80
CA HIS A 275 14.72 8.56 39.37
C HIS A 275 15.52 9.76 38.86
N ARG A 276 15.08 10.50 37.83
CA ARG A 276 15.78 11.70 37.34
C ARG A 276 15.29 13.02 37.94
N HIS A 277 14.21 13.02 38.70
CA HIS A 277 13.70 14.23 39.38
C HIS A 277 13.94 14.25 40.89
N ALA A 278 14.67 13.27 41.43
CA ALA A 278 15.01 13.23 42.85
C ALA A 278 16.43 13.65 43.18
N ILE A 279 17.21 14.12 42.19
CA ILE A 279 18.57 14.66 42.37
C ILE A 279 18.68 15.96 41.56
N SER A 280 18.06 17.02 42.04
CA SER A 280 18.43 18.42 41.75
C SER A 280 17.86 19.31 42.87
#